data_4a0f6f5774275aab995ad899ed1d033a
#
_entry.id   4a0f6f5774275aab995ad899ed1d033a
#
_cell.length_a   1.000
_cell.length_b   1.000
_cell.length_c   1.000
_cell.angle_alpha   90.00
_cell.angle_beta   90.00
_cell.angle_gamma   90.00
#
_symmetry.space_group_name_H-M   'P 1'
#
loop_
_entity.id
_entity.type
_entity.pdbx_description
1 polymer ?
#
loop_
_entity_poly.entity_id
_entity_poly.type
_entity_poly.pdbx_seq_one_letter_code
_entity_poly.pdbx_strand_id
1 'polypeptide(L)'
;MYWEHAYNFWVKVYALTFALGVVSGITMSFQFGTNWPGFMERTGNIAGPLLGYEVLTAFFLEASFLGIMLFGKQRVSNRTHLISTFLVAFGTSLSAFWILALNSWMHTPAGYEIRDGQFFAESWAAIIFNPSFPYRLTHMMLASLLTSAFLVAGVCAYRIQKGVDGPATKMVLKSGIYTAALVIPLQILAGDLHGLNTLEHQPAKVAAMEGIWETQKGAGFTIVGIPDEEARETRFAVKIPNAASLILTHELDGEVKGLHDFCLLYTSDAADEV
;
A
#
# COMPACT_ATOMS: atom_id res chain seq x y z
N MET A 1 16.11 30.01 -7.16
CA MET A 1 15.79 30.77 -5.92
C MET A 1 14.52 30.26 -5.22
N TYR A 2 13.30 30.30 -5.83
CA TYR A 2 12.07 29.85 -5.13
C TYR A 2 12.05 28.34 -4.83
N TRP A 3 12.45 27.48 -5.76
CA TRP A 3 12.58 26.06 -5.57
C TRP A 3 13.62 25.69 -4.50
N GLU A 4 14.67 26.45 -4.32
CA GLU A 4 15.63 26.24 -3.24
C GLU A 4 15.04 26.48 -1.85
N HIS A 5 14.23 27.54 -1.70
CA HIS A 5 13.52 27.79 -0.44
C HIS A 5 12.54 26.66 -0.13
N ALA A 6 11.81 26.19 -1.16
CA ALA A 6 10.93 25.04 -1.04
C ALA A 6 11.72 23.77 -0.63
N TYR A 7 12.81 23.48 -1.33
CA TYR A 7 13.67 22.34 -1.02
C TYR A 7 14.19 22.38 0.43
N ASN A 8 14.74 23.49 0.87
CA ASN A 8 15.30 23.63 2.22
C ASN A 8 14.25 23.47 3.34
N PHE A 9 12.99 23.72 3.06
CA PHE A 9 11.90 23.43 3.98
C PHE A 9 11.50 21.96 3.94
N TRP A 10 11.20 21.45 2.74
CA TRP A 10 10.65 20.11 2.59
C TRP A 10 11.65 18.99 2.86
N VAL A 11 12.95 19.21 2.65
CA VAL A 11 13.99 18.23 2.97
C VAL A 11 14.04 17.92 4.48
N LYS A 12 13.71 18.89 5.33
CA LYS A 12 13.63 18.69 6.79
C LYS A 12 12.41 17.87 7.18
N VAL A 13 11.28 18.13 6.53
CA VAL A 13 10.06 17.31 6.71
C VAL A 13 10.33 15.89 6.26
N TYR A 14 10.95 15.72 5.07
CA TYR A 14 11.35 14.41 4.57
C TYR A 14 12.28 13.66 5.54
N ALA A 15 13.32 14.33 6.04
CA ALA A 15 14.26 13.70 6.98
C ALA A 15 13.57 13.16 8.25
N LEU A 16 12.60 13.90 8.78
CA LEU A 16 11.83 13.46 9.94
C LEU A 16 10.92 12.27 9.61
N THR A 17 10.18 12.36 8.51
CA THR A 17 9.29 11.26 8.08
C THR A 17 10.08 10.01 7.70
N PHE A 18 11.23 10.17 7.06
CA PHE A 18 12.13 9.07 6.75
C PHE A 18 12.63 8.37 8.03
N ALA A 19 13.10 9.12 9.02
CA ALA A 19 13.55 8.55 10.29
C ALA A 19 12.44 7.76 11.00
N LEU A 20 11.22 8.29 11.03
CA LEU A 20 10.05 7.58 11.58
C LEU A 20 9.71 6.32 10.76
N GLY A 21 9.81 6.41 9.43
CA GLY A 21 9.58 5.28 8.53
C GLY A 21 10.58 4.14 8.75
N VAL A 22 11.87 4.46 8.93
CA VAL A 22 12.91 3.47 9.22
C VAL A 22 12.64 2.77 10.56
N VAL A 23 12.33 3.52 11.61
CA VAL A 23 12.05 2.94 12.95
C VAL A 23 10.84 2.00 12.88
N SER A 24 9.74 2.43 12.25
CA SER A 24 8.53 1.60 12.12
C SER A 24 8.76 0.40 11.19
N GLY A 25 9.51 0.55 10.10
CA GLY A 25 9.82 -0.51 9.15
C GLY A 25 10.67 -1.62 9.75
N ILE A 26 11.72 -1.26 10.49
CA ILE A 26 12.55 -2.23 11.22
C ILE A 26 11.69 -2.99 12.25
N THR A 27 10.88 -2.27 13.02
CA THR A 27 9.98 -2.89 13.99
C THR A 27 9.03 -3.87 13.30
N MET A 28 8.43 -3.50 12.17
CA MET A 28 7.55 -4.37 11.39
C MET A 28 8.26 -5.65 10.92
N SER A 29 9.50 -5.54 10.44
CA SER A 29 10.27 -6.71 10.00
C SER A 29 10.51 -7.70 11.13
N PHE A 30 10.76 -7.23 12.35
CA PHE A 30 10.86 -8.10 13.54
C PHE A 30 9.52 -8.73 13.92
N GLN A 31 8.40 -8.04 13.71
CA GLN A 31 7.08 -8.56 14.07
C GLN A 31 6.72 -9.84 13.29
N PHE A 32 7.21 -10.03 12.08
CA PHE A 32 7.00 -11.26 11.33
C PHE A 32 7.48 -12.51 12.08
N GLY A 33 8.65 -12.42 12.74
CA GLY A 33 9.18 -13.54 13.52
C GLY A 33 8.65 -13.63 14.95
N THR A 34 8.27 -12.50 15.57
CA THR A 34 7.85 -12.46 16.97
C THR A 34 6.34 -12.65 17.15
N ASN A 35 5.51 -12.06 16.30
CA ASN A 35 4.05 -12.14 16.43
C ASN A 35 3.42 -13.21 15.53
N TRP A 36 4.09 -13.57 14.43
CA TRP A 36 3.62 -14.60 13.51
C TRP A 36 4.68 -15.70 13.29
N PRO A 37 5.18 -16.35 14.36
CA PRO A 37 6.23 -17.36 14.22
C PRO A 37 5.81 -18.54 13.34
N GLY A 38 4.58 -19.02 13.44
CA GLY A 38 4.07 -20.12 12.61
C GLY A 38 4.03 -19.77 11.12
N PHE A 39 3.71 -18.52 10.76
CA PHE A 39 3.81 -18.05 9.38
C PHE A 39 5.26 -18.10 8.90
N MET A 40 6.20 -17.56 9.68
CA MET A 40 7.62 -17.53 9.29
C MET A 40 8.25 -18.93 9.29
N GLU A 41 7.81 -19.84 10.15
CA GLU A 41 8.24 -21.22 10.13
C GLU A 41 7.89 -21.92 8.80
N ARG A 42 6.69 -21.68 8.29
CA ARG A 42 6.22 -22.24 7.02
C ARG A 42 6.77 -21.52 5.79
N THR A 43 6.80 -20.17 5.81
CA THR A 43 7.08 -19.34 4.61
C THR A 43 8.42 -18.64 4.62
N GLY A 44 9.22 -18.80 5.67
CA GLY A 44 10.48 -18.06 5.88
C GLY A 44 11.50 -18.22 4.74
N ASN A 45 11.49 -19.36 4.03
CA ASN A 45 12.35 -19.58 2.86
C ASN A 45 12.01 -18.64 1.66
N ILE A 46 10.82 -18.03 1.65
CA ILE A 46 10.39 -17.05 0.66
C ILE A 46 10.35 -15.66 1.28
N ALA A 47 9.67 -15.50 2.43
CA ALA A 47 9.50 -14.22 3.09
C ALA A 47 10.84 -13.62 3.55
N GLY A 48 11.73 -14.45 4.10
CA GLY A 48 13.05 -14.00 4.58
C GLY A 48 13.90 -13.35 3.49
N PRO A 49 14.13 -14.00 2.34
CA PRO A 49 14.83 -13.38 1.22
C PRO A 49 14.20 -12.09 0.70
N LEU A 50 12.86 -12.00 0.59
CA LEU A 50 12.19 -10.78 0.13
C LEU A 50 12.40 -9.61 1.09
N LEU A 51 12.29 -9.84 2.41
CA LEU A 51 12.63 -8.84 3.44
C LEU A 51 14.13 -8.51 3.41
N GLY A 52 14.99 -9.50 3.21
CA GLY A 52 16.44 -9.30 3.09
C GLY A 52 16.83 -8.45 1.89
N TYR A 53 16.22 -8.66 0.72
CA TYR A 53 16.46 -7.85 -0.46
C TYR A 53 15.98 -6.41 -0.31
N GLU A 54 14.89 -6.17 0.41
CA GLU A 54 14.46 -4.81 0.79
C GLU A 54 15.59 -4.08 1.51
N VAL A 55 16.13 -4.69 2.57
CA VAL A 55 17.23 -4.08 3.35
C VAL A 55 18.48 -3.87 2.50
N LEU A 56 18.90 -4.90 1.77
CA LEU A 56 20.17 -4.86 1.02
C LEU A 56 20.15 -3.90 -0.17
N THR A 57 19.05 -3.83 -0.91
CA THR A 57 19.00 -3.09 -2.17
C THR A 57 18.36 -1.71 -2.04
N ALA A 58 17.41 -1.54 -1.13
CA ALA A 58 16.68 -0.31 -0.93
C ALA A 58 17.23 0.50 0.24
N PHE A 59 17.15 -0.03 1.46
CA PHE A 59 17.56 0.71 2.66
C PHE A 59 19.03 1.13 2.63
N PHE A 60 19.95 0.25 2.22
CA PHE A 60 21.38 0.64 2.11
C PHE A 60 21.61 1.71 1.04
N LEU A 61 20.86 1.67 -0.06
CA LEU A 61 20.92 2.71 -1.09
C LEU A 61 20.46 4.05 -0.52
N GLU A 62 19.31 4.08 0.16
CA GLU A 62 18.78 5.27 0.80
C GLU A 62 19.75 5.82 1.85
N ALA A 63 20.18 5.00 2.79
CA ALA A 63 21.06 5.40 3.88
C ALA A 63 22.39 5.98 3.37
N SER A 64 22.97 5.38 2.31
CA SER A 64 24.23 5.84 1.72
C SER A 64 24.14 7.24 1.12
N PHE A 65 23.02 7.57 0.45
CA PHE A 65 22.87 8.85 -0.25
C PHE A 65 22.11 9.90 0.56
N LEU A 66 21.38 9.50 1.61
CA LEU A 66 20.63 10.41 2.48
C LEU A 66 21.53 11.49 3.09
N GLY A 67 22.71 11.12 3.57
CA GLY A 67 23.67 12.07 4.15
C GLY A 67 24.09 13.15 3.15
N ILE A 68 24.31 12.77 1.89
CA ILE A 68 24.64 13.71 0.81
C ILE A 68 23.45 14.60 0.48
N MET A 69 22.25 14.03 0.40
CA MET A 69 21.02 14.79 0.16
C MET A 69 20.75 15.84 1.26
N LEU A 70 20.94 15.48 2.54
CA LEU A 70 20.64 16.37 3.66
C LEU A 70 21.73 17.42 3.90
N PHE A 71 23.00 17.05 3.80
CA PHE A 71 24.13 17.86 4.26
C PHE A 71 25.15 18.18 3.15
N GLY A 72 25.00 17.59 1.97
CA GLY A 72 25.98 17.69 0.88
C GLY A 72 25.84 18.93 0.00
N LYS A 73 24.75 19.69 0.07
CA LYS A 73 24.42 20.79 -0.87
C LYS A 73 25.55 21.82 -1.08
N GLN A 74 26.35 22.09 -0.04
CA GLN A 74 27.49 23.03 -0.10
C GLN A 74 28.84 22.32 -0.22
N ARG A 75 28.87 20.99 -0.17
CA ARG A 75 30.10 20.19 -0.11
C ARG A 75 30.37 19.38 -1.38
N VAL A 76 29.33 19.13 -2.17
CA VAL A 76 29.44 18.37 -3.43
C VAL A 76 28.92 19.19 -4.61
N SER A 77 29.20 18.75 -5.83
CA SER A 77 28.67 19.38 -7.03
C SER A 77 27.15 19.31 -7.08
N ASN A 78 26.50 20.26 -7.75
CA ASN A 78 25.03 20.24 -7.94
C ASN A 78 24.56 18.97 -8.63
N ARG A 79 25.34 18.39 -9.55
CA ARG A 79 25.03 17.11 -10.21
C ARG A 79 25.05 15.96 -9.23
N THR A 80 26.10 15.86 -8.42
CA THR A 80 26.21 14.83 -7.38
C THR A 80 25.04 14.91 -6.39
N HIS A 81 24.71 16.13 -5.94
CA HIS A 81 23.58 16.35 -5.04
C HIS A 81 22.24 15.94 -5.66
N LEU A 82 22.00 16.28 -6.93
CA LEU A 82 20.79 15.89 -7.66
C LEU A 82 20.69 14.36 -7.83
N ILE A 83 21.79 13.71 -8.23
CA ILE A 83 21.85 12.25 -8.35
C ILE A 83 21.57 11.58 -7.00
N SER A 84 22.21 12.07 -5.93
CA SER A 84 21.96 11.52 -4.58
C SER A 84 20.50 11.65 -4.16
N THR A 85 19.86 12.79 -4.43
CA THR A 85 18.42 12.99 -4.14
C THR A 85 17.55 12.04 -4.96
N PHE A 86 17.89 11.83 -6.23
CA PHE A 86 17.19 10.86 -7.08
C PHE A 86 17.37 9.42 -6.57
N LEU A 87 18.59 9.04 -6.17
CA LEU A 87 18.88 7.70 -5.65
C LEU A 87 18.13 7.42 -4.33
N VAL A 88 17.98 8.42 -3.46
CA VAL A 88 17.14 8.28 -2.26
C VAL A 88 15.68 8.05 -2.65
N ALA A 89 15.12 8.84 -3.56
CA ALA A 89 13.74 8.66 -4.02
C ALA A 89 13.54 7.30 -4.73
N PHE A 90 14.53 6.86 -5.51
CA PHE A 90 14.51 5.55 -6.15
C PHE A 90 14.59 4.42 -5.11
N GLY A 91 15.44 4.54 -4.09
CA GLY A 91 15.54 3.59 -2.98
C GLY A 91 14.21 3.42 -2.26
N THR A 92 13.53 4.52 -1.92
CA THR A 92 12.20 4.49 -1.30
C THR A 92 11.17 3.74 -2.17
N SER A 93 11.22 3.96 -3.50
CA SER A 93 10.35 3.23 -4.43
C SER A 93 10.70 1.74 -4.51
N LEU A 94 11.99 1.41 -4.43
CA LEU A 94 12.48 0.04 -4.44
C LEU A 94 12.15 -0.70 -3.13
N SER A 95 12.17 0.00 -1.98
CA SER A 95 11.66 -0.54 -0.71
C SER A 95 10.18 -0.91 -0.83
N ALA A 96 9.36 0.00 -1.36
CA ALA A 96 7.95 -0.29 -1.62
C ALA A 96 7.76 -1.50 -2.56
N PHE A 97 8.60 -1.64 -3.58
CA PHE A 97 8.58 -2.79 -4.50
C PHE A 97 8.75 -4.12 -3.75
N TRP A 98 9.79 -4.25 -2.93
CA TRP A 98 10.08 -5.50 -2.21
C TRP A 98 9.02 -5.85 -1.17
N ILE A 99 8.59 -4.87 -0.37
CA ILE A 99 7.54 -5.08 0.64
C ILE A 99 6.22 -5.46 -0.02
N LEU A 100 5.87 -4.83 -1.14
CA LEU A 100 4.65 -5.17 -1.87
C LEU A 100 4.76 -6.50 -2.63
N ALA A 101 5.96 -6.94 -3.03
CA ALA A 101 6.15 -8.27 -3.56
C ALA A 101 5.80 -9.34 -2.52
N LEU A 102 6.29 -9.19 -1.28
CA LEU A 102 5.92 -10.09 -0.18
C LEU A 102 4.44 -9.97 0.16
N ASN A 103 3.92 -8.75 0.34
CA ASN A 103 2.52 -8.51 0.69
C ASN A 103 1.56 -9.12 -0.35
N SER A 104 1.84 -8.92 -1.64
CA SER A 104 1.00 -9.49 -2.71
C SER A 104 1.10 -11.01 -2.77
N TRP A 105 2.29 -11.57 -2.56
CA TRP A 105 2.49 -13.01 -2.53
C TRP A 105 1.69 -13.68 -1.41
N MET A 106 1.60 -13.07 -0.21
CA MET A 106 0.77 -13.59 0.88
C MET A 106 -0.72 -13.69 0.51
N HIS A 107 -1.19 -12.89 -0.43
CA HIS A 107 -2.59 -12.89 -0.86
C HIS A 107 -2.87 -13.78 -2.07
N THR A 108 -1.91 -13.89 -2.98
CA THR A 108 -1.99 -14.73 -4.19
C THR A 108 -0.68 -15.48 -4.39
N PRO A 109 -0.40 -16.49 -3.53
CA PRO A 109 0.84 -17.25 -3.60
C PRO A 109 1.01 -17.92 -4.96
N ALA A 110 2.20 -17.76 -5.56
CA ALA A 110 2.56 -18.37 -6.83
C ALA A 110 4.06 -18.72 -6.83
N GLY A 111 4.50 -19.61 -7.70
CA GLY A 111 5.91 -19.94 -7.92
C GLY A 111 6.60 -20.65 -6.75
N TYR A 112 5.87 -21.42 -5.98
CA TYR A 112 6.37 -22.15 -4.81
C TYR A 112 6.02 -23.64 -4.91
N GLU A 113 6.76 -24.44 -4.16
CA GLU A 113 6.45 -25.83 -3.85
C GLU A 113 6.44 -26.03 -2.32
N ILE A 114 5.68 -27.02 -1.86
CA ILE A 114 5.62 -27.36 -0.43
C ILE A 114 6.42 -28.65 -0.22
N ARG A 115 7.42 -28.58 0.68
CA ARG A 115 8.22 -29.73 1.13
C ARG A 115 8.18 -29.78 2.66
N ASP A 116 7.75 -30.88 3.22
CA ASP A 116 7.66 -31.10 4.67
C ASP A 116 6.91 -29.97 5.41
N GLY A 117 5.81 -29.45 4.82
CA GLY A 117 4.99 -28.40 5.37
C GLY A 117 5.57 -26.98 5.26
N GLN A 118 6.72 -26.81 4.60
CA GLN A 118 7.36 -25.52 4.35
C GLN A 118 7.30 -25.13 2.87
N PHE A 119 7.21 -23.82 2.63
CA PHE A 119 7.18 -23.24 1.29
C PHE A 119 8.60 -22.97 0.78
N PHE A 120 8.92 -23.47 -0.39
CA PHE A 120 10.19 -23.23 -1.08
C PHE A 120 9.97 -22.56 -2.41
N ALA A 121 10.88 -21.68 -2.79
CA ALA A 121 10.80 -21.00 -4.08
C ALA A 121 11.12 -21.95 -5.23
N GLU A 122 10.18 -22.11 -6.14
CA GLU A 122 10.37 -22.78 -7.43
C GLU A 122 10.72 -21.77 -8.52
N SER A 123 10.06 -20.60 -8.50
CA SER A 123 10.30 -19.51 -9.44
C SER A 123 10.21 -18.15 -8.76
N TRP A 124 11.35 -17.50 -8.54
CA TRP A 124 11.40 -16.15 -7.99
C TRP A 124 10.65 -15.12 -8.84
N ALA A 125 10.65 -15.26 -10.15
CA ALA A 125 9.89 -14.37 -11.03
C ALA A 125 8.38 -14.49 -10.77
N ALA A 126 7.85 -15.71 -10.61
CA ALA A 126 6.45 -15.94 -10.30
C ALA A 126 6.08 -15.51 -8.87
N ILE A 127 7.02 -15.63 -7.91
CA ILE A 127 6.83 -15.12 -6.55
C ILE A 127 6.72 -13.60 -6.55
N ILE A 128 7.67 -12.90 -7.18
CA ILE A 128 7.73 -11.44 -7.17
C ILE A 128 6.58 -10.85 -8.00
N PHE A 129 6.37 -11.37 -9.21
CA PHE A 129 5.33 -10.91 -10.15
C PHE A 129 4.07 -11.77 -10.06
N ASN A 130 3.64 -12.12 -8.84
CA ASN A 130 2.40 -12.84 -8.61
C ASN A 130 1.17 -12.07 -9.13
N PRO A 131 -0.01 -12.71 -9.29
CA PRO A 131 -1.18 -12.09 -9.90
C PRO A 131 -1.65 -10.78 -9.29
N SER A 132 -1.43 -10.57 -7.98
CA SER A 132 -1.85 -9.34 -7.29
C SER A 132 -0.79 -8.24 -7.28
N PHE A 133 0.47 -8.55 -7.56
CA PHE A 133 1.58 -7.59 -7.42
C PHE A 133 1.44 -6.32 -8.27
N PRO A 134 1.16 -6.38 -9.59
CA PRO A 134 1.10 -5.17 -10.40
C PRO A 134 -0.01 -4.21 -9.95
N TYR A 135 -1.14 -4.75 -9.53
CA TYR A 135 -2.27 -3.94 -9.03
C TYR A 135 -1.93 -3.27 -7.70
N ARG A 136 -1.35 -4.01 -6.76
CA ARG A 136 -0.96 -3.49 -5.45
C ARG A 136 0.15 -2.46 -5.54
N LEU A 137 1.18 -2.73 -6.36
CA LEU A 137 2.28 -1.79 -6.56
C LEU A 137 1.77 -0.49 -7.18
N THR A 138 1.01 -0.56 -8.26
CA THR A 138 0.48 0.62 -8.95
C THR A 138 -0.42 1.45 -8.02
N HIS A 139 -1.36 0.79 -7.35
CA HIS A 139 -2.29 1.45 -6.42
C HIS A 139 -1.55 2.12 -5.26
N MET A 140 -0.56 1.46 -4.66
CA MET A 140 0.20 2.02 -3.53
C MET A 140 1.11 3.18 -3.97
N MET A 141 1.75 3.10 -5.14
CA MET A 141 2.60 4.18 -5.65
C MET A 141 1.77 5.44 -5.95
N LEU A 142 0.59 5.29 -6.57
CA LEU A 142 -0.33 6.40 -6.80
C LEU A 142 -0.86 6.98 -5.47
N ALA A 143 -1.22 6.13 -4.50
CA ALA A 143 -1.65 6.56 -3.16
C ALA A 143 -0.56 7.35 -2.43
N SER A 144 0.71 6.94 -2.55
CA SER A 144 1.86 7.66 -1.97
C SER A 144 2.02 9.05 -2.58
N LEU A 145 1.85 9.16 -3.90
CA LEU A 145 1.87 10.46 -4.60
C LEU A 145 0.71 11.37 -4.14
N LEU A 146 -0.50 10.81 -3.99
CA LEU A 146 -1.66 11.57 -3.50
C LEU A 146 -1.46 12.03 -2.06
N THR A 147 -1.01 11.15 -1.17
CA THR A 147 -0.74 11.50 0.22
C THR A 147 0.28 12.64 0.31
N SER A 148 1.36 12.54 -0.46
CA SER A 148 2.39 13.59 -0.52
C SER A 148 1.84 14.89 -1.10
N ALA A 149 1.04 14.81 -2.18
CA ALA A 149 0.45 15.98 -2.82
C ALA A 149 -0.52 16.72 -1.88
N PHE A 150 -1.39 16.00 -1.17
CA PHE A 150 -2.32 16.59 -0.21
C PHE A 150 -1.61 17.14 1.03
N LEU A 151 -0.60 16.44 1.56
CA LEU A 151 0.22 16.94 2.66
C LEU A 151 0.88 18.27 2.28
N VAL A 152 1.52 18.30 1.11
CA VAL A 152 2.21 19.49 0.59
C VAL A 152 1.21 20.63 0.35
N ALA A 153 0.08 20.35 -0.28
CA ALA A 153 -0.95 21.36 -0.52
C ALA A 153 -1.55 21.88 0.80
N GLY A 154 -1.88 21.01 1.74
CA GLY A 154 -2.45 21.37 3.04
C GLY A 154 -1.52 22.23 3.88
N VAL A 155 -0.24 21.85 3.99
CA VAL A 155 0.76 22.66 4.72
C VAL A 155 0.97 24.01 4.05
N CYS A 156 1.04 24.07 2.72
CA CYS A 156 1.18 25.34 2.01
C CYS A 156 -0.06 26.23 2.18
N ALA A 157 -1.27 25.68 2.10
CA ALA A 157 -2.50 26.42 2.33
C ALA A 157 -2.57 26.99 3.75
N TYR A 158 -2.22 26.17 4.76
CA TYR A 158 -2.15 26.62 6.16
C TYR A 158 -1.13 27.77 6.34
N ARG A 159 0.05 27.67 5.73
CA ARG A 159 1.07 28.73 5.78
C ARG A 159 0.56 30.04 5.16
N ILE A 160 -0.15 29.96 4.04
CA ILE A 160 -0.77 31.13 3.39
C ILE A 160 -1.79 31.80 4.34
N GLN A 161 -2.65 31.01 5.00
CA GLN A 161 -3.61 31.51 5.99
C GLN A 161 -2.92 32.20 7.18
N LYS A 162 -1.69 31.78 7.51
CA LYS A 162 -0.87 32.41 8.56
C LYS A 162 -0.02 33.60 8.07
N GLY A 163 -0.26 34.07 6.86
CA GLY A 163 0.47 35.23 6.29
C GLY A 163 1.86 34.92 5.72
N VAL A 164 2.21 33.63 5.59
CA VAL A 164 3.45 33.19 4.93
C VAL A 164 3.14 32.83 3.48
N ASP A 165 2.78 33.81 2.68
CA ASP A 165 2.25 33.63 1.33
C ASP A 165 3.26 33.91 0.19
N GLY A 166 4.54 33.74 0.45
CA GLY A 166 5.61 33.97 -0.52
C GLY A 166 5.48 33.15 -1.81
N PRO A 167 6.12 33.61 -2.92
CA PRO A 167 6.03 32.96 -4.21
C PRO A 167 6.39 31.45 -4.19
N ALA A 168 7.35 31.05 -3.37
CA ALA A 168 7.73 29.64 -3.18
C ALA A 168 6.56 28.81 -2.61
N THR A 169 5.86 29.32 -1.59
CA THR A 169 4.72 28.64 -0.98
C THR A 169 3.57 28.45 -2.00
N LYS A 170 3.26 29.50 -2.77
CA LYS A 170 2.21 29.47 -3.80
C LYS A 170 2.56 28.50 -4.94
N MET A 171 3.82 28.47 -5.34
CA MET A 171 4.31 27.58 -6.40
C MET A 171 4.21 26.09 -5.97
N VAL A 172 4.63 25.78 -4.74
CA VAL A 172 4.56 24.42 -4.19
C VAL A 172 3.11 24.00 -3.96
N LEU A 173 2.23 24.90 -3.49
CA LEU A 173 0.79 24.63 -3.41
C LEU A 173 0.21 24.22 -4.78
N LYS A 174 0.51 24.99 -5.82
CA LYS A 174 0.06 24.68 -7.18
C LYS A 174 0.56 23.30 -7.64
N SER A 175 1.84 22.98 -7.39
CA SER A 175 2.38 21.67 -7.78
C SER A 175 1.67 20.52 -7.05
N GLY A 176 1.37 20.66 -5.77
CA GLY A 176 0.57 19.67 -5.03
C GLY A 176 -0.84 19.50 -5.61
N ILE A 177 -1.53 20.59 -5.89
CA ILE A 177 -2.89 20.53 -6.48
C ILE A 177 -2.87 19.89 -7.86
N TYR A 178 -1.92 20.26 -8.74
CA TYR A 178 -1.82 19.66 -10.08
C TYR A 178 -1.46 18.19 -10.03
N THR A 179 -0.57 17.79 -9.13
CA THR A 179 -0.24 16.37 -8.93
C THR A 179 -1.48 15.60 -8.46
N ALA A 180 -2.22 16.12 -7.47
CA ALA A 180 -3.45 15.49 -7.00
C ALA A 180 -4.50 15.37 -8.13
N ALA A 181 -4.73 16.45 -8.88
CA ALA A 181 -5.69 16.47 -9.97
C ALA A 181 -5.37 15.45 -11.10
N LEU A 182 -4.08 15.23 -11.37
CA LEU A 182 -3.63 14.22 -12.34
C LEU A 182 -3.75 12.80 -11.78
N VAL A 183 -3.39 12.60 -10.52
CA VAL A 183 -3.26 11.25 -9.94
C VAL A 183 -4.60 10.71 -9.45
N ILE A 184 -5.57 11.55 -9.03
CA ILE A 184 -6.89 11.09 -8.56
C ILE A 184 -7.60 10.16 -9.57
N PRO A 185 -7.78 10.54 -10.86
CA PRO A 185 -8.45 9.65 -11.80
C PRO A 185 -7.68 8.34 -12.03
N LEU A 186 -6.35 8.39 -12.03
CA LEU A 186 -5.51 7.19 -12.13
C LEU A 186 -5.64 6.29 -10.90
N GLN A 187 -5.74 6.89 -9.71
CA GLN A 187 -5.93 6.16 -8.46
C GLN A 187 -7.30 5.48 -8.40
N ILE A 188 -8.35 6.15 -8.89
CA ILE A 188 -9.70 5.55 -8.97
C ILE A 188 -9.66 4.33 -9.90
N LEU A 189 -9.07 4.45 -11.08
CA LEU A 189 -8.93 3.34 -12.01
C LEU A 189 -8.08 2.20 -11.43
N ALA A 190 -6.95 2.52 -10.82
CA ALA A 190 -6.08 1.52 -10.19
C ALA A 190 -6.77 0.83 -9.00
N GLY A 191 -7.61 1.56 -8.26
CA GLY A 191 -8.41 1.02 -7.16
C GLY A 191 -9.47 0.03 -7.62
N ASP A 192 -10.19 0.39 -8.68
CA ASP A 192 -11.19 -0.47 -9.31
C ASP A 192 -10.55 -1.78 -9.82
N LEU A 193 -9.48 -1.69 -10.61
CA LEU A 193 -8.75 -2.85 -11.10
C LEU A 193 -8.18 -3.73 -9.96
N HIS A 194 -7.73 -3.12 -8.88
CA HIS A 194 -7.27 -3.87 -7.70
C HIS A 194 -8.44 -4.55 -6.97
N GLY A 195 -9.59 -3.89 -6.88
CA GLY A 195 -10.83 -4.47 -6.35
C GLY A 195 -11.27 -5.70 -7.13
N LEU A 196 -11.30 -5.61 -8.46
CA LEU A 196 -11.64 -6.73 -9.35
C LEU A 196 -10.63 -7.88 -9.25
N ASN A 197 -9.33 -7.59 -9.19
CA ASN A 197 -8.32 -8.62 -8.94
C ASN A 197 -8.52 -9.32 -7.58
N THR A 198 -8.93 -8.56 -6.55
CA THR A 198 -9.22 -9.16 -5.24
C THR A 198 -10.51 -9.99 -5.29
N LEU A 199 -11.52 -9.57 -6.04
CA LEU A 199 -12.74 -10.35 -6.23
C LEU A 199 -12.46 -11.68 -6.95
N GLU A 200 -11.59 -11.67 -7.96
CA GLU A 200 -11.20 -12.86 -8.71
C GLU A 200 -10.45 -13.89 -7.86
N HIS A 201 -9.48 -13.42 -7.05
CA HIS A 201 -8.56 -14.31 -6.33
C HIS A 201 -8.95 -14.57 -4.88
N GLN A 202 -9.70 -13.67 -4.26
CA GLN A 202 -10.11 -13.73 -2.85
C GLN A 202 -11.58 -13.29 -2.67
N PRO A 203 -12.55 -13.94 -3.34
CA PRO A 203 -13.96 -13.52 -3.31
C PRO A 203 -14.56 -13.54 -1.91
N ALA A 204 -14.19 -14.50 -1.07
CA ALA A 204 -14.61 -14.56 0.33
C ALA A 204 -14.18 -13.33 1.14
N LYS A 205 -12.96 -12.85 0.89
CA LYS A 205 -12.46 -11.64 1.52
C LYS A 205 -13.26 -10.40 1.10
N VAL A 206 -13.64 -10.29 -0.16
CA VAL A 206 -14.50 -9.19 -0.64
C VAL A 206 -15.86 -9.26 0.01
N ALA A 207 -16.48 -10.45 0.08
CA ALA A 207 -17.76 -10.64 0.77
C ALA A 207 -17.67 -10.24 2.26
N ALA A 208 -16.59 -10.58 2.94
CA ALA A 208 -16.36 -10.20 4.34
C ALA A 208 -16.18 -8.67 4.51
N MET A 209 -15.40 -8.03 3.63
CA MET A 209 -15.16 -6.58 3.68
C MET A 209 -16.43 -5.78 3.43
N GLU A 210 -17.30 -6.24 2.52
CA GLU A 210 -18.57 -5.60 2.18
C GLU A 210 -19.71 -5.98 3.14
N GLY A 211 -19.50 -6.91 4.04
CA GLY A 211 -20.51 -7.42 4.96
C GLY A 211 -21.66 -8.13 4.24
N ILE A 212 -21.35 -8.85 3.16
CA ILE A 212 -22.33 -9.62 2.36
C ILE A 212 -22.31 -11.06 2.84
N TRP A 213 -23.35 -11.47 3.54
CA TRP A 213 -23.49 -12.83 4.08
C TRP A 213 -24.10 -13.80 3.06
N GLU A 214 -25.12 -13.36 2.34
CA GLU A 214 -25.83 -14.17 1.35
C GLU A 214 -25.55 -13.68 -0.06
N THR A 215 -25.44 -14.59 -1.02
CA THR A 215 -25.33 -14.29 -2.43
C THR A 215 -26.58 -13.59 -2.91
N GLN A 216 -26.42 -12.43 -3.53
CA GLN A 216 -27.54 -11.59 -3.95
C GLN A 216 -27.22 -10.80 -5.23
N LYS A 217 -28.29 -10.49 -5.97
CA LYS A 217 -28.23 -9.56 -7.09
C LYS A 217 -28.56 -8.15 -6.61
N GLY A 218 -27.93 -7.15 -7.23
CA GLY A 218 -28.15 -5.76 -6.81
C GLY A 218 -27.66 -5.49 -5.39
N ALA A 219 -26.54 -6.08 -4.98
CA ALA A 219 -26.00 -5.93 -3.64
C ALA A 219 -25.73 -4.47 -3.28
N GLY A 220 -26.16 -4.06 -2.09
CA GLY A 220 -25.93 -2.72 -1.57
C GLY A 220 -24.50 -2.59 -1.01
N PHE A 221 -23.86 -1.45 -1.28
CA PHE A 221 -22.58 -1.10 -0.65
C PHE A 221 -22.79 -0.65 0.79
N THR A 222 -22.16 -1.34 1.75
CA THR A 222 -22.30 -1.03 3.17
C THR A 222 -21.38 0.11 3.56
N ILE A 223 -21.95 1.28 3.93
CA ILE A 223 -21.18 2.45 4.40
C ILE A 223 -20.73 2.24 5.84
N VAL A 224 -21.67 1.76 6.69
CA VAL A 224 -21.43 1.47 8.09
C VAL A 224 -22.36 0.34 8.51
N GLY A 225 -21.89 -0.53 9.38
CA GLY A 225 -22.69 -1.62 9.96
C GLY A 225 -21.85 -2.35 11.00
N ILE A 226 -22.50 -3.14 11.83
CA ILE A 226 -21.86 -3.98 12.85
C ILE A 226 -22.04 -5.44 12.42
N PRO A 227 -20.99 -6.15 12.01
CA PRO A 227 -21.11 -7.57 11.70
C PRO A 227 -21.42 -8.36 12.97
N ASP A 228 -22.38 -9.26 12.87
CA ASP A 228 -22.75 -10.21 13.91
C ASP A 228 -22.52 -11.62 13.36
N GLU A 229 -21.48 -12.25 13.85
CA GLU A 229 -21.04 -13.55 13.39
C GLU A 229 -21.99 -14.68 13.81
N GLU A 230 -22.59 -14.57 15.00
CA GLU A 230 -23.54 -15.57 15.51
C GLU A 230 -24.86 -15.51 14.72
N ALA A 231 -25.36 -14.30 14.47
CA ALA A 231 -26.57 -14.10 13.69
C ALA A 231 -26.32 -14.19 12.17
N ARG A 232 -25.05 -14.16 11.73
CA ARG A 232 -24.62 -14.15 10.31
C ARG A 232 -25.27 -13.02 9.53
N GLU A 233 -25.30 -11.84 10.11
CA GLU A 233 -25.86 -10.64 9.50
C GLU A 233 -25.03 -9.40 9.84
N THR A 234 -25.22 -8.32 9.06
CA THR A 234 -24.64 -7.01 9.38
C THR A 234 -25.73 -6.13 9.98
N ARG A 235 -25.72 -5.95 11.31
CA ARG A 235 -26.69 -5.16 12.04
C ARG A 235 -26.50 -3.66 11.81
N PHE A 236 -27.60 -2.91 11.86
CA PHE A 236 -27.61 -1.45 11.68
C PHE A 236 -26.90 -0.98 10.41
N ALA A 237 -26.91 -1.80 9.37
CA ALA A 237 -26.24 -1.49 8.12
C ALA A 237 -26.92 -0.33 7.39
N VAL A 238 -26.16 0.72 7.10
CA VAL A 238 -26.54 1.78 6.17
C VAL A 238 -25.91 1.44 4.83
N LYS A 239 -26.75 1.17 3.83
CA LYS A 239 -26.29 0.70 2.51
C LYS A 239 -26.73 1.65 1.41
N ILE A 240 -25.89 1.83 0.39
CA ILE A 240 -26.27 2.42 -0.90
C ILE A 240 -26.77 1.27 -1.79
N PRO A 241 -28.06 1.26 -2.19
CA PRO A 241 -28.63 0.18 -2.99
C PRO A 241 -27.86 -0.02 -4.30
N ASN A 242 -27.65 -1.26 -4.70
CA ASN A 242 -27.01 -1.70 -5.95
C ASN A 242 -25.56 -1.26 -6.14
N ALA A 243 -24.98 -0.46 -5.22
CA ALA A 243 -23.66 0.11 -5.41
C ALA A 243 -22.54 -0.92 -5.29
N ALA A 244 -22.68 -1.96 -4.45
CA ALA A 244 -21.68 -3.03 -4.40
C ALA A 244 -21.67 -3.85 -5.70
N SER A 245 -22.84 -4.21 -6.22
CA SER A 245 -22.93 -4.87 -7.53
C SER A 245 -22.33 -4.01 -8.64
N LEU A 246 -22.68 -2.73 -8.70
CA LEU A 246 -22.13 -1.82 -9.70
C LEU A 246 -20.59 -1.72 -9.65
N ILE A 247 -20.01 -1.64 -8.45
CA ILE A 247 -18.57 -1.53 -8.26
C ILE A 247 -17.86 -2.86 -8.59
N LEU A 248 -18.42 -3.99 -8.15
CA LEU A 248 -17.74 -5.28 -8.24
C LEU A 248 -17.98 -6.01 -9.56
N THR A 249 -19.11 -5.74 -10.24
CA THR A 249 -19.50 -6.43 -11.48
C THR A 249 -19.68 -5.50 -12.67
N HIS A 250 -19.64 -4.17 -12.45
CA HIS A 250 -19.98 -3.12 -13.43
C HIS A 250 -21.43 -3.21 -13.94
N GLU A 251 -22.31 -3.93 -13.23
CA GLU A 251 -23.73 -4.08 -13.51
C GLU A 251 -24.55 -3.75 -12.26
N LEU A 252 -25.68 -3.04 -12.42
CA LEU A 252 -26.53 -2.64 -11.29
C LEU A 252 -27.19 -3.82 -10.58
N ASP A 253 -27.47 -4.89 -11.30
CA ASP A 253 -28.10 -6.12 -10.82
C ASP A 253 -27.15 -7.34 -10.88
N GLY A 254 -25.84 -7.09 -11.04
CA GLY A 254 -24.81 -8.12 -11.02
C GLY A 254 -24.85 -8.93 -9.71
N GLU A 255 -24.60 -10.24 -9.83
CA GLU A 255 -24.57 -11.14 -8.69
C GLU A 255 -23.25 -11.01 -7.91
N VAL A 256 -23.35 -10.81 -6.60
CA VAL A 256 -22.21 -10.80 -5.70
C VAL A 256 -22.35 -11.96 -4.71
N LYS A 257 -21.32 -12.81 -4.64
CA LYS A 257 -21.31 -13.97 -3.74
C LYS A 257 -21.17 -13.54 -2.30
N GLY A 258 -21.96 -14.18 -1.42
CA GLY A 258 -21.91 -13.97 0.01
C GLY A 258 -21.01 -14.96 0.73
N LEU A 259 -20.71 -14.68 1.99
CA LEU A 259 -19.82 -15.50 2.84
C LEU A 259 -20.30 -16.94 2.98
N HIS A 260 -21.62 -17.18 2.97
CA HIS A 260 -22.19 -18.51 3.10
C HIS A 260 -21.76 -19.49 1.96
N ASP A 261 -21.45 -18.96 0.78
CA ASP A 261 -21.04 -19.77 -0.35
C ASP A 261 -19.60 -20.32 -0.22
N PHE A 262 -18.81 -19.78 0.70
CA PHE A 262 -17.39 -20.10 0.83
C PHE A 262 -17.05 -21.09 1.94
N CYS A 263 -18.05 -21.61 2.68
CA CYS A 263 -17.84 -22.53 3.82
C CYS A 263 -16.82 -22.07 4.88
N LEU A 264 -16.47 -20.77 4.91
CA LEU A 264 -15.46 -20.21 5.81
C LEU A 264 -15.91 -20.17 7.28
N LEU A 265 -17.15 -20.49 7.54
CA LEU A 265 -17.75 -20.49 8.90
C LEU A 265 -17.26 -21.65 9.78
N TYR A 266 -16.48 -22.58 9.23
CA TYR A 266 -15.81 -23.64 9.99
C TYR A 266 -14.37 -23.31 10.38
N THR A 267 -13.89 -22.11 10.06
CA THR A 267 -12.49 -21.74 10.21
C THR A 267 -12.24 -20.65 11.25
N SER A 268 -13.12 -20.49 12.25
CA SER A 268 -12.70 -19.80 13.48
C SER A 268 -11.48 -20.47 14.12
N ASP A 269 -11.35 -21.80 13.96
CA ASP A 269 -10.18 -22.55 14.37
C ASP A 269 -9.00 -22.49 13.38
N ALA A 270 -9.23 -22.11 12.12
CA ALA A 270 -8.14 -22.00 11.13
C ALA A 270 -7.35 -20.69 11.26
N ALA A 271 -7.83 -19.70 11.99
CA ALA A 271 -7.03 -18.55 12.37
C ALA A 271 -5.92 -18.92 13.37
N ASP A 272 -6.12 -20.00 14.14
CA ASP A 272 -5.13 -20.54 15.07
C ASP A 272 -4.21 -21.58 14.43
N GLU A 273 -4.53 -22.05 13.19
CA GLU A 273 -3.75 -23.07 12.47
C GLU A 273 -2.95 -22.51 11.26
N VAL A 274 -2.97 -21.18 11.03
CA VAL A 274 -2.18 -20.55 9.94
C VAL A 274 -1.02 -19.75 10.49
#